data_b0b614802755115eb53f0a69949f7e07
#
_entry.id   b0b614802755115eb53f0a69949f7e07
#
_cell.length_a   1.000
_cell.length_b   1.000
_cell.length_c   1.000
_cell.angle_alpha   90.00
_cell.angle_beta   90.00
_cell.angle_gamma   90.00
#
_symmetry.space_group_name_H-M   'P 1'
#
loop_
_entity.id
_entity.type
_entity.pdbx_description
1 polymer ?
#
loop_
_entity_poly.entity_id
_entity_poly.type
_entity_poly.pdbx_seq_one_letter_code
_entity_poly.pdbx_strand_id
1 'polypeptide(L)'
;MAPPRLTTIDLVEKCDAFPYQKTEPKRYAQLMGDLWTLVWVDEQGSFPIGYLPPAVLDALATTPASVKGRLDINPVKRTVALFNHVETEEERTKLVAKLTAYWRKNQTFRILKGWRNEMWPVYGRNGELLFSMERAAMGLFGTTRYGVHMTAFIRRDDDGKSSKYDYRIWVPKRSPNKPNYPGMLDNTVAGGLMTNEDPFECIIREADEEASLPEDVMRRSAKEVSTVTYIYITDERSGGEPGYIYPECQWVYDLELPADGSVVPSPKDGEVESFSLCTVEEIQDQLARGLWKPNCAVVMLDFFLRHGIYTPENEPYYEDLRTRAHRHIPFPGPHQTYRLPQSSL
;
A
#
# COMPACT_ATOMS: atom_id res chain seq x y z
N MET A 1 31.74 1.10 9.10
CA MET A 1 31.33 2.38 8.49
C MET A 1 29.83 2.47 8.65
N ALA A 2 29.29 3.63 9.00
CA ALA A 2 27.85 3.85 8.98
C ALA A 2 27.33 3.67 7.54
N PRO A 3 26.13 3.12 7.33
CA PRO A 3 25.55 3.01 5.98
C PRO A 3 25.40 4.42 5.36
N PRO A 4 25.48 4.52 4.03
CA PRO A 4 25.30 5.81 3.36
C PRO A 4 23.88 6.34 3.66
N ARG A 5 23.78 7.66 3.81
CA ARG A 5 22.48 8.32 3.99
C ARG A 5 21.70 8.26 2.68
N LEU A 6 20.41 7.95 2.80
CA LEU A 6 19.50 7.91 1.67
C LEU A 6 19.04 9.33 1.30
N THR A 7 18.93 9.58 0.02
CA THR A 7 18.22 10.75 -0.50
C THR A 7 16.71 10.49 -0.51
N THR A 8 15.92 11.51 -0.71
CA THR A 8 14.46 11.41 -0.83
C THR A 8 14.04 10.55 -2.01
N ILE A 9 14.76 10.64 -3.14
CA ILE A 9 14.49 9.78 -4.30
C ILE A 9 14.84 8.31 -4.03
N ASP A 10 15.89 8.01 -3.29
CA ASP A 10 16.24 6.63 -2.89
C ASP A 10 15.09 5.99 -2.07
N LEU A 11 14.42 6.78 -1.23
CA LEU A 11 13.28 6.30 -0.43
C LEU A 11 12.09 5.96 -1.31
N VAL A 12 11.76 6.81 -2.27
CA VAL A 12 10.66 6.57 -3.22
C VAL A 12 10.97 5.37 -4.11
N GLU A 13 12.20 5.25 -4.61
CA GLU A 13 12.61 4.11 -5.45
C GLU A 13 12.57 2.76 -4.74
N LYS A 14 12.74 2.74 -3.42
CA LYS A 14 12.54 1.52 -2.62
C LYS A 14 11.09 1.09 -2.53
N CYS A 15 10.15 2.02 -2.63
CA CYS A 15 8.72 1.75 -2.58
C CYS A 15 8.14 1.60 -3.99
N ASP A 16 8.40 2.56 -4.87
CA ASP A 16 7.95 2.55 -6.26
C ASP A 16 9.05 1.95 -7.17
N ALA A 17 9.30 0.65 -6.98
CA ALA A 17 10.42 -0.06 -7.60
C ALA A 17 10.14 -0.56 -9.03
N PHE A 18 8.86 -0.61 -9.45
CA PHE A 18 8.49 -1.07 -10.78
C PHE A 18 8.95 -0.07 -11.85
N PRO A 19 9.69 -0.49 -12.89
CA PRO A 19 10.27 0.43 -13.86
C PRO A 19 9.20 1.20 -14.63
N TYR A 20 9.53 2.43 -15.01
CA TYR A 20 8.69 3.24 -15.89
C TYR A 20 9.02 2.96 -17.36
N GLN A 21 8.00 2.62 -18.16
CA GLN A 21 8.20 2.34 -19.59
C GLN A 21 8.87 3.51 -20.34
N LYS A 22 8.53 4.75 -19.97
CA LYS A 22 9.01 5.97 -20.64
C LYS A 22 10.47 6.29 -20.30
N THR A 23 10.86 6.15 -19.06
CA THR A 23 12.20 6.55 -18.57
C THR A 23 13.18 5.39 -18.42
N GLU A 24 12.66 4.14 -18.22
CA GLU A 24 13.44 2.91 -18.03
C GLU A 24 13.01 1.80 -19.03
N PRO A 25 12.94 2.06 -20.35
CA PRO A 25 12.29 1.16 -21.30
C PRO A 25 12.91 -0.23 -21.36
N LYS A 26 14.22 -0.37 -21.19
CA LYS A 26 14.91 -1.67 -21.20
C LYS A 26 14.54 -2.52 -19.99
N ARG A 27 14.60 -1.92 -18.79
CA ARG A 27 14.24 -2.57 -17.53
C ARG A 27 12.76 -2.96 -17.50
N TYR A 28 11.90 -2.05 -17.99
CA TYR A 28 10.46 -2.30 -18.15
C TYR A 28 10.21 -3.49 -19.08
N ALA A 29 10.80 -3.50 -20.29
CA ALA A 29 10.62 -4.57 -21.26
C ALA A 29 11.12 -5.93 -20.74
N GLN A 30 12.25 -5.95 -20.03
CA GLN A 30 12.77 -7.15 -19.38
C GLN A 30 11.79 -7.70 -18.36
N LEU A 31 11.32 -6.86 -17.41
CA LEU A 31 10.38 -7.29 -16.37
C LEU A 31 9.06 -7.77 -16.96
N MET A 32 8.49 -7.01 -17.90
CA MET A 32 7.25 -7.40 -18.58
C MET A 32 7.40 -8.65 -19.44
N GLY A 33 8.62 -8.94 -19.94
CA GLY A 33 8.94 -10.18 -20.65
C GLY A 33 8.83 -11.42 -19.75
N ASP A 34 9.05 -11.27 -18.44
CA ASP A 34 8.95 -12.36 -17.47
C ASP A 34 7.53 -12.52 -16.92
N LEU A 35 6.76 -11.45 -16.84
CA LEU A 35 5.42 -11.45 -16.26
C LEU A 35 4.34 -11.91 -17.25
N TRP A 36 3.25 -12.44 -16.69
CA TRP A 36 1.99 -12.64 -17.38
C TRP A 36 0.97 -11.62 -16.89
N THR A 37 0.09 -11.16 -17.77
CA THR A 37 -0.96 -10.24 -17.40
C THR A 37 -2.22 -11.01 -17.02
N LEU A 38 -2.69 -10.83 -15.78
CA LEU A 38 -4.02 -11.26 -15.39
C LEU A 38 -5.03 -10.30 -16.01
N VAL A 39 -5.97 -10.81 -16.78
CA VAL A 39 -6.97 -10.00 -17.49
C VAL A 39 -8.38 -10.39 -17.08
N TRP A 40 -9.25 -9.40 -17.10
CA TRP A 40 -10.69 -9.56 -17.07
C TRP A 40 -11.27 -9.27 -18.46
N VAL A 41 -12.39 -9.90 -18.80
CA VAL A 41 -13.10 -9.72 -20.08
C VAL A 41 -14.53 -9.33 -19.77
N ASP A 42 -14.96 -8.20 -20.30
CA ASP A 42 -16.34 -7.73 -20.27
C ASP A 42 -16.85 -7.46 -21.71
N GLU A 43 -18.01 -6.82 -21.83
CA GLU A 43 -18.62 -6.48 -23.13
C GLU A 43 -17.75 -5.53 -23.97
N GLN A 44 -16.88 -4.72 -23.34
CA GLN A 44 -15.98 -3.79 -24.01
C GLN A 44 -14.62 -4.42 -24.36
N GLY A 45 -14.41 -5.69 -24.01
CA GLY A 45 -13.21 -6.45 -24.30
C GLY A 45 -12.31 -6.70 -23.08
N SER A 46 -11.09 -7.16 -23.35
CA SER A 46 -10.13 -7.55 -22.32
C SER A 46 -9.37 -6.36 -21.76
N PHE A 47 -9.18 -6.32 -20.42
CA PHE A 47 -8.37 -5.32 -19.71
C PHE A 47 -7.55 -5.96 -18.57
N PRO A 48 -6.40 -5.37 -18.20
CA PRO A 48 -5.55 -5.91 -17.14
C PRO A 48 -6.15 -5.65 -15.77
N ILE A 49 -5.99 -6.61 -14.85
CA ILE A 49 -6.34 -6.49 -13.42
C ILE A 49 -5.21 -6.91 -12.49
N GLY A 50 -4.08 -7.41 -13.04
CA GLY A 50 -2.93 -7.79 -12.24
C GLY A 50 -1.77 -8.33 -13.07
N TYR A 51 -0.66 -8.65 -12.39
CA TYR A 51 0.51 -9.27 -12.98
C TYR A 51 0.85 -10.59 -12.28
N LEU A 52 1.00 -11.66 -13.05
CA LEU A 52 1.33 -13.00 -12.56
C LEU A 52 2.82 -13.30 -12.81
N PRO A 53 3.60 -13.56 -11.75
CA PRO A 53 4.93 -14.14 -11.90
C PRO A 53 4.86 -15.55 -12.53
N PRO A 54 5.91 -16.02 -13.23
CA PRO A 54 5.96 -17.36 -13.85
C PRO A 54 5.61 -18.48 -12.87
N ALA A 55 6.10 -18.43 -11.63
CA ALA A 55 5.83 -19.42 -10.60
C ALA A 55 4.32 -19.58 -10.28
N VAL A 56 3.55 -18.50 -10.39
CA VAL A 56 2.09 -18.56 -10.19
C VAL A 56 1.41 -19.21 -11.39
N LEU A 57 1.88 -18.96 -12.62
CA LEU A 57 1.39 -19.65 -13.81
C LEU A 57 1.66 -21.16 -13.72
N ASP A 58 2.85 -21.56 -13.30
CA ASP A 58 3.24 -22.97 -13.13
C ASP A 58 2.36 -23.63 -12.07
N ALA A 59 2.10 -22.96 -10.97
CA ALA A 59 1.18 -23.43 -9.93
C ALA A 59 -0.25 -23.56 -10.46
N LEU A 60 -0.73 -22.60 -11.25
CA LEU A 60 -2.03 -22.73 -11.94
C LEU A 60 -2.05 -23.92 -12.89
N ALA A 61 -0.99 -24.13 -13.67
CA ALA A 61 -0.91 -25.26 -14.61
C ALA A 61 -1.03 -26.63 -13.90
N THR A 62 -0.35 -26.77 -12.77
CA THR A 62 -0.29 -28.02 -11.99
C THR A 62 -1.47 -28.23 -11.02
N THR A 63 -2.24 -27.19 -10.72
CA THR A 63 -3.42 -27.29 -9.84
C THR A 63 -4.53 -28.10 -10.54
N PRO A 64 -5.20 -29.06 -9.85
CA PRO A 64 -6.29 -29.85 -10.43
C PRO A 64 -7.42 -28.97 -10.99
N ALA A 65 -7.98 -29.36 -12.14
CA ALA A 65 -9.08 -28.63 -12.80
C ALA A 65 -10.31 -28.45 -11.88
N SER A 66 -10.59 -29.45 -11.03
CA SER A 66 -11.66 -29.35 -10.03
C SER A 66 -11.46 -28.25 -8.97
N VAL A 67 -10.23 -27.76 -8.81
CA VAL A 67 -9.88 -26.68 -7.87
C VAL A 67 -9.82 -25.33 -8.57
N LYS A 68 -9.04 -25.23 -9.66
CA LYS A 68 -8.80 -23.96 -10.36
C LYS A 68 -9.91 -23.52 -11.30
N GLY A 69 -10.83 -24.43 -11.63
CA GLY A 69 -11.83 -24.16 -12.66
C GLY A 69 -11.23 -24.05 -14.06
N ARG A 70 -11.99 -23.39 -14.95
CA ARG A 70 -11.53 -23.09 -16.30
C ARG A 70 -10.59 -21.88 -16.30
N LEU A 71 -9.47 -22.01 -17.02
CA LEU A 71 -8.50 -20.96 -17.32
C LEU A 71 -8.48 -20.69 -18.80
N ASP A 72 -8.47 -19.43 -19.19
CA ASP A 72 -8.24 -19.01 -20.58
C ASP A 72 -6.82 -18.40 -20.67
N ILE A 73 -5.88 -19.17 -21.23
CA ILE A 73 -4.47 -18.78 -21.35
C ILE A 73 -4.15 -18.46 -22.80
N ASN A 74 -3.63 -17.26 -23.05
CA ASN A 74 -3.12 -16.87 -24.37
C ASN A 74 -1.59 -16.70 -24.31
N PRO A 75 -0.81 -17.66 -24.81
CA PRO A 75 0.64 -17.62 -24.75
C PRO A 75 1.27 -16.54 -25.64
N VAL A 76 0.60 -16.16 -26.73
CA VAL A 76 1.10 -15.13 -27.66
C VAL A 76 1.02 -13.74 -27.00
N LYS A 77 -0.10 -13.44 -26.35
CA LYS A 77 -0.31 -12.18 -25.63
C LYS A 77 0.22 -12.23 -24.19
N ARG A 78 0.66 -13.38 -23.71
CA ARG A 78 1.04 -13.64 -22.31
C ARG A 78 -0.05 -13.18 -21.33
N THR A 79 -1.30 -13.59 -21.59
CA THR A 79 -2.45 -13.24 -20.74
C THR A 79 -3.11 -14.47 -20.15
N VAL A 80 -3.65 -14.32 -18.95
CA VAL A 80 -4.44 -15.34 -18.26
C VAL A 80 -5.75 -14.69 -17.82
N ALA A 81 -6.88 -15.32 -18.13
CA ALA A 81 -8.18 -14.93 -17.58
C ALA A 81 -8.70 -16.04 -16.66
N LEU A 82 -9.12 -15.64 -15.47
CA LEU A 82 -9.72 -16.50 -14.46
C LEU A 82 -11.20 -16.20 -14.34
N PHE A 83 -12.02 -17.26 -14.23
CA PHE A 83 -13.43 -17.17 -13.81
C PHE A 83 -14.36 -16.30 -14.69
N ASN A 84 -13.95 -15.89 -15.89
CA ASN A 84 -14.77 -15.07 -16.79
C ASN A 84 -16.11 -15.71 -17.18
N HIS A 85 -16.23 -17.03 -17.06
CA HIS A 85 -17.42 -17.82 -17.34
C HIS A 85 -18.37 -17.94 -16.14
N VAL A 86 -18.03 -17.31 -15.00
CA VAL A 86 -18.79 -17.33 -13.76
C VAL A 86 -19.51 -16.00 -13.60
N GLU A 87 -20.82 -16.03 -13.48
CA GLU A 87 -21.65 -14.82 -13.58
C GLU A 87 -21.60 -13.95 -12.32
N THR A 88 -21.58 -14.57 -11.13
CA THR A 88 -21.72 -13.81 -9.88
C THR A 88 -20.37 -13.57 -9.19
N GLU A 89 -20.24 -12.43 -8.52
CA GLU A 89 -19.10 -12.09 -7.68
C GLU A 89 -18.86 -13.15 -6.59
N GLU A 90 -19.94 -13.57 -5.93
CA GLU A 90 -19.88 -14.55 -4.83
C GLU A 90 -19.30 -15.89 -5.28
N GLU A 91 -19.69 -16.38 -6.46
CA GLU A 91 -19.14 -17.62 -7.02
C GLU A 91 -17.68 -17.49 -7.41
N ARG A 92 -17.27 -16.35 -8.00
CA ARG A 92 -15.86 -16.06 -8.29
C ARG A 92 -15.02 -15.99 -7.03
N THR A 93 -15.52 -15.32 -5.99
CA THR A 93 -14.90 -15.26 -4.67
C THR A 93 -14.73 -16.66 -4.06
N LYS A 94 -15.74 -17.53 -4.14
CA LYS A 94 -15.63 -18.92 -3.69
C LYS A 94 -14.58 -19.72 -4.46
N LEU A 95 -14.45 -19.50 -5.77
CA LEU A 95 -13.46 -20.19 -6.60
C LEU A 95 -12.03 -19.75 -6.27
N VAL A 96 -11.78 -18.45 -6.13
CA VAL A 96 -10.44 -17.97 -5.76
C VAL A 96 -10.08 -18.40 -4.34
N ALA A 97 -11.04 -18.41 -3.41
CA ALA A 97 -10.83 -18.92 -2.05
C ALA A 97 -10.47 -20.40 -2.05
N LYS A 98 -11.14 -21.22 -2.87
CA LYS A 98 -10.84 -22.66 -3.04
C LYS A 98 -9.43 -22.87 -3.61
N LEU A 99 -9.05 -22.08 -4.61
CA LEU A 99 -7.73 -22.13 -5.24
C LEU A 99 -6.62 -21.78 -4.24
N THR A 100 -6.75 -20.66 -3.55
CA THR A 100 -5.74 -20.17 -2.60
C THR A 100 -5.66 -21.03 -1.34
N ALA A 101 -6.79 -21.57 -0.86
CA ALA A 101 -6.80 -22.57 0.23
C ALA A 101 -6.09 -23.88 -0.17
N TYR A 102 -6.25 -24.34 -1.40
CA TYR A 102 -5.51 -25.47 -1.94
C TYR A 102 -4.00 -25.21 -1.93
N TRP A 103 -3.55 -24.05 -2.43
CA TRP A 103 -2.13 -23.68 -2.39
C TRP A 103 -1.60 -23.53 -0.96
N ARG A 104 -2.38 -22.97 -0.04
CA ARG A 104 -2.03 -22.89 1.39
C ARG A 104 -1.83 -24.28 1.99
N LYS A 105 -2.78 -25.19 1.76
CA LYS A 105 -2.73 -26.58 2.27
C LYS A 105 -1.50 -27.32 1.76
N ASN A 106 -1.14 -27.12 0.49
CA ASN A 106 0.01 -27.76 -0.14
C ASN A 106 1.32 -26.97 0.04
N GLN A 107 1.32 -25.88 0.82
CA GLN A 107 2.49 -25.02 1.06
C GLN A 107 3.16 -24.53 -0.22
N THR A 108 2.37 -24.27 -1.28
CA THR A 108 2.84 -23.89 -2.61
C THR A 108 3.59 -22.56 -2.56
N PHE A 109 3.12 -21.59 -1.76
CA PHE A 109 3.72 -20.27 -1.60
C PHE A 109 3.93 -19.90 -0.14
N ARG A 110 5.08 -19.30 0.19
CA ARG A 110 5.43 -18.86 1.55
C ARG A 110 4.49 -17.78 2.08
N ILE A 111 4.07 -16.85 1.22
CA ILE A 111 3.20 -15.73 1.58
C ILE A 111 1.89 -16.20 2.21
N LEU A 112 1.38 -17.38 1.83
CA LEU A 112 0.14 -17.92 2.36
C LEU A 112 0.24 -18.41 3.83
N LYS A 113 1.43 -18.43 4.44
CA LYS A 113 1.61 -18.59 5.88
C LYS A 113 1.05 -17.40 6.67
N GLY A 114 1.00 -16.21 6.04
CA GLY A 114 0.43 -14.99 6.59
C GLY A 114 -1.09 -14.87 6.44
N TRP A 115 -1.82 -15.98 6.35
CA TRP A 115 -3.28 -16.02 6.21
C TRP A 115 -3.99 -15.43 7.43
N ARG A 116 -4.93 -14.49 7.20
CA ARG A 116 -5.61 -13.75 8.26
C ARG A 116 -7.13 -13.87 8.24
N ASN A 117 -7.74 -14.46 7.20
CA ASN A 117 -9.18 -14.44 6.90
C ASN A 117 -9.71 -13.02 6.63
N GLU A 118 -8.88 -12.17 6.08
CA GLU A 118 -9.22 -10.84 5.62
C GLU A 118 -9.43 -10.87 4.09
N MET A 119 -10.65 -10.53 3.66
CA MET A 119 -10.99 -10.51 2.23
C MET A 119 -10.76 -9.13 1.65
N TRP A 120 -9.97 -9.05 0.58
CA TRP A 120 -9.61 -7.83 -0.10
C TRP A 120 -10.18 -7.79 -1.52
N PRO A 121 -10.63 -6.61 -2.02
CA PRO A 121 -11.36 -6.50 -3.27
C PRO A 121 -10.47 -6.49 -4.51
N VAL A 122 -11.01 -7.02 -5.61
CA VAL A 122 -10.50 -6.81 -6.97
C VAL A 122 -11.61 -6.18 -7.80
N TYR A 123 -11.34 -5.02 -8.39
CA TYR A 123 -12.33 -4.21 -9.09
C TYR A 123 -12.20 -4.32 -10.62
N GLY A 124 -13.34 -4.16 -11.29
CA GLY A 124 -13.44 -3.96 -12.73
C GLY A 124 -13.44 -2.47 -13.10
N ARG A 125 -13.49 -2.20 -14.42
CA ARG A 125 -13.32 -0.85 -14.98
C ARG A 125 -14.45 0.13 -14.66
N ASN A 126 -15.62 -0.38 -14.30
CA ASN A 126 -16.77 0.44 -13.91
C ASN A 126 -16.90 0.59 -12.37
N GLY A 127 -15.84 0.18 -11.62
CA GLY A 127 -15.85 0.20 -10.16
C GLY A 127 -16.60 -0.97 -9.52
N GLU A 128 -17.09 -1.93 -10.32
CA GLU A 128 -17.74 -3.14 -9.83
C GLU A 128 -16.76 -4.08 -9.14
N LEU A 129 -17.19 -4.74 -8.07
CA LEU A 129 -16.44 -5.78 -7.41
C LEU A 129 -16.44 -7.05 -8.28
N LEU A 130 -15.29 -7.43 -8.84
CA LEU A 130 -15.16 -8.65 -9.62
C LEU A 130 -15.16 -9.89 -8.71
N PHE A 131 -14.35 -9.87 -7.70
CA PHE A 131 -14.25 -10.88 -6.63
C PHE A 131 -13.41 -10.36 -5.48
N SER A 132 -13.51 -11.06 -4.34
CA SER A 132 -12.65 -10.82 -3.20
C SER A 132 -11.70 -11.99 -2.98
N MET A 133 -10.51 -11.72 -2.47
CA MET A 133 -9.59 -12.79 -2.11
C MET A 133 -8.89 -12.52 -0.77
N GLU A 134 -8.39 -13.58 -0.18
CA GLU A 134 -7.57 -13.50 1.03
C GLU A 134 -6.37 -12.55 0.82
N ARG A 135 -6.19 -11.63 1.77
CA ARG A 135 -5.10 -10.63 1.80
C ARG A 135 -3.73 -11.22 1.46
N ALA A 136 -3.40 -12.37 2.05
CA ALA A 136 -2.11 -13.02 1.81
C ALA A 136 -1.94 -13.49 0.35
N ALA A 137 -3.04 -13.73 -0.37
CA ALA A 137 -3.01 -14.18 -1.75
C ALA A 137 -2.93 -13.06 -2.79
N MET A 138 -3.27 -11.81 -2.43
CA MET A 138 -3.30 -10.68 -3.36
C MET A 138 -1.99 -10.54 -4.15
N GLY A 139 -0.85 -10.70 -3.46
CA GLY A 139 0.46 -10.58 -4.09
C GLY A 139 0.78 -11.66 -5.13
N LEU A 140 0.13 -12.83 -5.06
CA LEU A 140 0.30 -13.90 -6.05
C LEU A 140 -0.30 -13.50 -7.40
N PHE A 141 -1.36 -12.70 -7.38
CA PHE A 141 -2.07 -12.27 -8.58
C PHE A 141 -1.65 -10.87 -9.05
N GLY A 142 -0.84 -10.15 -8.27
CA GLY A 142 -0.37 -8.81 -8.60
C GLY A 142 -1.49 -7.80 -8.82
N THR A 143 -2.64 -8.00 -8.16
CA THR A 143 -3.80 -7.12 -8.20
C THR A 143 -3.61 -5.92 -7.29
N THR A 144 -4.32 -4.81 -7.55
CA THR A 144 -4.20 -3.61 -6.72
C THR A 144 -4.66 -3.87 -5.29
N ARG A 145 -3.83 -3.49 -4.35
CA ARG A 145 -4.09 -3.54 -2.91
C ARG A 145 -4.45 -2.15 -2.42
N TYR A 146 -5.38 -2.09 -1.49
CA TYR A 146 -5.87 -0.83 -0.95
C TYR A 146 -5.61 -0.75 0.55
N GLY A 147 -5.35 0.46 1.03
CA GLY A 147 -5.15 0.71 2.44
C GLY A 147 -5.35 2.18 2.79
N VAL A 148 -5.16 2.49 4.06
CA VAL A 148 -5.28 3.82 4.63
C VAL A 148 -4.04 4.16 5.43
N HIS A 149 -3.61 5.41 5.37
CA HIS A 149 -2.52 5.94 6.19
C HIS A 149 -2.93 7.28 6.80
N MET A 150 -2.52 7.53 8.02
CA MET A 150 -2.76 8.81 8.70
C MET A 150 -1.49 9.35 9.32
N THR A 151 -1.27 10.66 9.14
CA THR A 151 -0.26 11.42 9.86
C THR A 151 -0.95 12.29 10.89
N ALA A 152 -0.79 11.95 12.20
CA ALA A 152 -1.24 12.80 13.28
C ALA A 152 -0.12 13.74 13.72
N PHE A 153 -0.44 15.01 13.90
CA PHE A 153 0.51 16.05 14.25
C PHE A 153 -0.12 17.10 15.18
N ILE A 154 0.72 17.87 15.83
CA ILE A 154 0.33 19.10 16.55
C ILE A 154 1.07 20.28 15.93
N ARG A 155 0.48 21.47 16.04
CA ARG A 155 1.20 22.74 15.80
C ARG A 155 1.65 23.30 17.12
N ARG A 156 2.92 23.68 17.20
CA ARG A 156 3.50 24.17 18.43
C ARG A 156 4.66 25.11 18.16
N ASP A 157 4.51 26.36 18.57
CA ASP A 157 5.47 27.42 18.32
C ASP A 157 6.68 27.38 19.24
N ASP A 158 6.53 26.84 20.46
CA ASP A 158 7.59 26.79 21.46
C ASP A 158 7.42 25.58 22.42
N ASP A 159 8.24 24.56 22.21
CA ASP A 159 8.31 23.37 23.08
C ASP A 159 9.73 23.14 23.64
N GLY A 160 10.60 24.17 23.52
CA GLY A 160 12.01 24.07 23.90
C GLY A 160 12.89 23.26 22.96
N LYS A 161 12.31 22.66 21.88
CA LYS A 161 13.07 22.04 20.77
C LYS A 161 13.27 23.07 19.68
N SER A 162 14.52 23.33 19.30
CA SER A 162 14.82 24.17 18.14
C SER A 162 14.38 23.45 16.86
N SER A 163 13.38 23.99 16.17
CA SER A 163 12.89 23.52 14.87
C SER A 163 12.55 24.70 13.99
N LYS A 164 12.85 24.56 12.69
CA LYS A 164 12.47 25.54 11.67
C LYS A 164 10.95 25.51 11.39
N TYR A 165 10.29 24.42 11.74
CA TYR A 165 8.89 24.16 11.45
C TYR A 165 8.08 24.07 12.75
N ASP A 166 6.86 24.56 12.73
CA ASP A 166 5.90 24.50 13.85
C ASP A 166 5.23 23.12 14.02
N TYR A 167 5.53 22.17 13.12
CA TYR A 167 4.99 20.81 13.18
C TYR A 167 5.74 19.93 14.16
N ARG A 168 4.97 19.15 14.94
CA ARG A 168 5.44 17.97 15.67
C ARG A 168 4.56 16.79 15.29
N ILE A 169 5.15 15.70 14.84
CA ILE A 169 4.44 14.57 14.24
C ILE A 169 4.58 13.35 15.14
N TRP A 170 3.48 12.67 15.37
CA TRP A 170 3.43 11.43 16.12
C TRP A 170 3.90 10.25 15.27
N VAL A 171 5.06 9.72 15.61
CA VAL A 171 5.72 8.63 14.89
C VAL A 171 5.71 7.37 15.73
N PRO A 172 5.03 6.29 15.29
CA PRO A 172 5.07 5.00 15.95
C PRO A 172 6.33 4.23 15.58
N LYS A 173 6.80 3.42 16.51
CA LYS A 173 7.75 2.35 16.26
C LYS A 173 7.00 1.02 16.23
N ARG A 174 7.13 0.29 15.14
CA ARG A 174 6.49 -1.01 14.95
C ARG A 174 7.00 -2.02 15.97
N SER A 175 6.12 -2.88 16.45
CA SER A 175 6.49 -3.99 17.33
C SER A 175 7.59 -4.86 16.71
N PRO A 176 8.58 -5.32 17.48
CA PRO A 176 9.60 -6.26 17.01
C PRO A 176 9.03 -7.63 16.59
N ASN A 177 7.77 -7.92 16.97
CA ASN A 177 7.07 -9.17 16.65
C ASN A 177 6.28 -9.08 15.33
N LYS A 178 6.24 -7.93 14.67
CA LYS A 178 5.56 -7.83 13.36
C LYS A 178 6.27 -8.71 12.32
N PRO A 179 5.53 -9.48 11.51
CA PRO A 179 6.12 -10.35 10.48
C PRO A 179 6.81 -9.57 9.36
N ASN A 180 6.39 -8.31 9.13
CA ASN A 180 6.93 -7.46 8.08
C ASN A 180 7.51 -6.18 8.71
N TYR A 181 8.74 -5.84 8.34
CA TYR A 181 9.41 -4.61 8.78
C TYR A 181 9.39 -4.41 10.31
N PRO A 182 9.80 -5.41 11.14
CA PRO A 182 9.80 -5.27 12.59
C PRO A 182 10.72 -4.14 13.06
N GLY A 183 10.27 -3.38 14.07
CA GLY A 183 11.04 -2.32 14.71
C GLY A 183 11.30 -1.07 13.85
N MET A 184 10.77 -1.00 12.61
CA MET A 184 10.87 0.20 11.78
C MET A 184 9.84 1.26 12.21
N LEU A 185 10.06 2.51 11.78
CA LEU A 185 9.13 3.61 11.97
C LEU A 185 8.00 3.55 10.93
N ASP A 186 6.83 4.03 11.33
CA ASP A 186 5.60 3.97 10.53
C ASP A 186 4.86 5.33 10.54
N ASN A 187 3.79 5.47 9.74
CA ASN A 187 2.85 6.58 9.91
C ASN A 187 2.06 6.37 11.20
N THR A 188 1.45 7.42 11.73
CA THR A 188 0.76 7.38 13.04
C THR A 188 -0.23 6.22 13.12
N VAL A 189 -0.97 5.99 12.03
CA VAL A 189 -1.87 4.84 11.85
C VAL A 189 -1.77 4.37 10.40
N ALA A 190 -1.80 3.06 10.16
CA ALA A 190 -1.81 2.50 8.81
C ALA A 190 -2.46 1.11 8.78
N GLY A 191 -3.50 0.96 7.98
CA GLY A 191 -4.25 -0.29 7.86
C GLY A 191 -4.57 -0.73 6.44
N GLY A 192 -4.96 -1.98 6.29
CA GLY A 192 -5.44 -2.55 5.02
C GLY A 192 -6.95 -2.41 4.88
N LEU A 193 -7.41 -2.06 3.67
CA LEU A 193 -8.82 -1.88 3.37
C LEU A 193 -9.46 -3.21 2.95
N MET A 194 -10.44 -3.67 3.72
CA MET A 194 -11.19 -4.88 3.42
C MET A 194 -12.28 -4.63 2.36
N THR A 195 -12.77 -5.72 1.77
CA THR A 195 -13.91 -5.66 0.83
C THR A 195 -15.12 -5.01 1.51
N ASN A 196 -15.74 -4.03 0.81
CA ASN A 196 -16.89 -3.25 1.27
C ASN A 196 -16.64 -2.36 2.51
N GLU A 197 -15.41 -2.20 2.94
CA GLU A 197 -15.04 -1.24 3.98
C GLU A 197 -14.85 0.15 3.36
N ASP A 198 -15.43 1.16 3.96
CA ASP A 198 -15.20 2.55 3.59
C ASP A 198 -13.83 3.01 4.10
N PRO A 199 -13.01 3.74 3.31
CA PRO A 199 -11.68 4.16 3.74
C PRO A 199 -11.67 5.01 5.01
N PHE A 200 -12.69 5.85 5.23
CA PHE A 200 -12.78 6.66 6.44
C PHE A 200 -13.13 5.81 7.67
N GLU A 201 -14.04 4.84 7.53
CA GLU A 201 -14.34 3.90 8.62
C GLU A 201 -13.15 3.00 8.93
N CYS A 202 -12.38 2.60 7.90
CA CYS A 202 -11.13 1.84 8.07
C CYS A 202 -10.12 2.62 8.90
N ILE A 203 -9.84 3.90 8.57
CA ILE A 203 -8.85 4.68 9.34
C ILE A 203 -9.31 4.96 10.77
N ILE A 204 -10.62 5.07 11.03
CA ILE A 204 -11.16 5.21 12.39
C ILE A 204 -10.92 3.92 13.20
N ARG A 205 -11.22 2.75 12.62
CA ARG A 205 -11.00 1.45 13.25
C ARG A 205 -9.51 1.23 13.58
N GLU A 206 -8.63 1.43 12.59
CA GLU A 206 -7.19 1.28 12.79
C GLU A 206 -6.62 2.29 13.80
N ALA A 207 -7.16 3.52 13.85
CA ALA A 207 -6.76 4.54 14.82
C ALA A 207 -7.11 4.14 16.27
N ASP A 208 -8.25 3.49 16.47
CA ASP A 208 -8.60 2.91 17.77
C ASP A 208 -7.71 1.71 18.11
N GLU A 209 -7.52 0.79 17.16
CA GLU A 209 -6.79 -0.47 17.37
C GLU A 209 -5.29 -0.26 17.62
N GLU A 210 -4.61 0.57 16.81
CA GLU A 210 -3.17 0.79 16.88
C GLU A 210 -2.76 1.91 17.83
N ALA A 211 -3.57 2.99 17.91
CA ALA A 211 -3.16 4.26 18.54
C ALA A 211 -4.07 4.75 19.68
N SER A 212 -5.13 4.02 20.05
CA SER A 212 -6.11 4.42 21.09
C SER A 212 -6.71 5.81 20.86
N LEU A 213 -6.84 6.25 19.61
CA LEU A 213 -7.41 7.55 19.27
C LEU A 213 -8.93 7.50 19.34
N PRO A 214 -9.60 8.44 20.05
CA PRO A 214 -11.03 8.43 20.21
C PRO A 214 -11.77 8.64 18.87
N GLU A 215 -12.83 7.87 18.62
CA GLU A 215 -13.64 7.96 17.40
C GLU A 215 -14.22 9.36 17.17
N ASP A 216 -14.68 10.04 18.22
CA ASP A 216 -15.23 11.39 18.09
C ASP A 216 -14.18 12.43 17.67
N VAL A 217 -12.92 12.25 18.06
CA VAL A 217 -11.79 13.07 17.62
C VAL A 217 -11.52 12.79 16.14
N MET A 218 -11.49 11.53 15.77
CA MET A 218 -11.28 11.10 14.37
C MET A 218 -12.35 11.69 13.47
N ARG A 219 -13.63 11.47 13.76
CA ARG A 219 -14.77 11.96 12.96
C ARG A 219 -14.82 13.48 12.83
N ARG A 220 -14.38 14.21 13.85
CA ARG A 220 -14.38 15.68 13.86
C ARG A 220 -13.18 16.29 13.14
N SER A 221 -12.02 15.66 13.21
CA SER A 221 -10.74 16.32 12.89
C SER A 221 -9.91 15.62 11.82
N ALA A 222 -10.09 14.32 11.56
CA ALA A 222 -9.37 13.64 10.49
C ALA A 222 -9.87 14.11 9.11
N LYS A 223 -8.94 14.43 8.22
CA LYS A 223 -9.22 14.94 6.89
C LYS A 223 -8.56 14.04 5.86
N GLU A 224 -9.33 13.58 4.89
CA GLU A 224 -8.79 12.97 3.69
C GLU A 224 -8.11 14.03 2.83
N VAL A 225 -6.85 13.83 2.46
CA VAL A 225 -6.02 14.88 1.86
C VAL A 225 -5.34 14.46 0.58
N SER A 226 -5.14 13.16 0.35
CA SER A 226 -4.42 12.64 -0.81
C SER A 226 -4.68 11.16 -1.02
N THR A 227 -4.19 10.63 -2.14
CA THR A 227 -3.89 9.20 -2.30
C THR A 227 -2.42 9.05 -2.68
N VAL A 228 -1.74 8.08 -2.08
CA VAL A 228 -0.38 7.70 -2.49
C VAL A 228 -0.46 6.38 -3.24
N THR A 229 0.09 6.35 -4.46
CA THR A 229 0.04 5.18 -5.34
C THR A 229 1.44 4.81 -5.82
N TYR A 230 1.75 3.53 -5.82
CA TYR A 230 3.05 3.01 -6.22
C TYR A 230 2.92 1.55 -6.68
N ILE A 231 3.97 1.03 -7.33
CA ILE A 231 4.07 -0.41 -7.62
C ILE A 231 5.36 -0.94 -6.99
N TYR A 232 5.18 -1.61 -5.86
CA TYR A 232 6.28 -2.21 -5.10
C TYR A 232 6.69 -3.54 -5.71
N ILE A 233 7.97 -3.84 -5.71
CA ILE A 233 8.50 -5.18 -5.99
C ILE A 233 9.01 -5.75 -4.67
N THR A 234 8.45 -6.89 -4.25
CA THR A 234 8.76 -7.49 -2.95
C THR A 234 10.23 -7.88 -2.81
N ASP A 235 10.77 -7.69 -1.61
CA ASP A 235 12.09 -8.12 -1.19
C ASP A 235 12.00 -9.17 -0.06
N GLU A 236 13.13 -9.61 0.47
CA GLU A 236 13.20 -10.61 1.56
C GLU A 236 12.51 -10.14 2.86
N ARG A 237 12.35 -8.82 3.08
CA ARG A 237 11.71 -8.24 4.27
C ARG A 237 10.20 -8.14 4.14
N SER A 238 9.66 -8.44 2.96
CA SER A 238 8.23 -8.36 2.66
C SER A 238 7.42 -9.55 3.20
N GLY A 239 8.08 -10.57 3.77
CA GLY A 239 7.43 -11.70 4.44
C GLY A 239 6.91 -12.80 3.52
N GLY A 240 7.14 -12.72 2.20
CA GLY A 240 6.72 -13.72 1.21
C GLY A 240 7.82 -14.03 0.21
N GLU A 241 7.44 -14.34 -1.01
CA GLU A 241 8.35 -14.52 -2.14
C GLU A 241 8.89 -13.17 -2.59
N PRO A 242 10.21 -13.01 -2.84
CA PRO A 242 10.76 -11.80 -3.44
C PRO A 242 10.45 -11.73 -4.95
N GLY A 243 10.43 -10.50 -5.50
CA GLY A 243 10.21 -10.24 -6.92
C GLY A 243 8.75 -10.22 -7.35
N TYR A 244 7.79 -10.30 -6.44
CA TYR A 244 6.37 -10.23 -6.74
C TYR A 244 5.92 -8.77 -6.83
N ILE A 245 4.91 -8.51 -7.67
CA ILE A 245 4.48 -7.17 -8.02
C ILE A 245 3.28 -6.78 -7.16
N TYR A 246 3.42 -5.70 -6.40
CA TYR A 246 2.41 -5.19 -5.48
C TYR A 246 2.00 -3.76 -5.89
N PRO A 247 1.01 -3.60 -6.78
CA PRO A 247 0.39 -2.30 -7.00
C PRO A 247 -0.43 -1.92 -5.77
N GLU A 248 -0.23 -0.73 -5.26
CA GLU A 248 -0.91 -0.29 -4.04
C GLU A 248 -1.45 1.14 -4.20
N CYS A 249 -2.64 1.38 -3.65
CA CYS A 249 -3.23 2.69 -3.45
C CYS A 249 -3.56 2.87 -1.97
N GLN A 250 -3.03 3.93 -1.38
CA GLN A 250 -3.25 4.29 0.01
C GLN A 250 -4.04 5.60 0.07
N TRP A 251 -5.22 5.60 0.72
CA TRP A 251 -5.88 6.84 1.11
C TRP A 251 -5.14 7.47 2.26
N VAL A 252 -4.84 8.77 2.14
CA VAL A 252 -4.03 9.49 3.11
C VAL A 252 -4.88 10.49 3.86
N TYR A 253 -4.75 10.44 5.18
CA TYR A 253 -5.44 11.32 6.13
C TYR A 253 -4.45 12.14 6.92
N ASP A 254 -4.81 13.38 7.19
CA ASP A 254 -4.12 14.25 8.15
C ASP A 254 -5.01 14.44 9.38
N LEU A 255 -4.40 14.39 10.57
CA LEU A 255 -5.08 14.61 11.85
C LEU A 255 -4.31 15.62 12.68
N GLU A 256 -4.83 16.84 12.80
CA GLU A 256 -4.30 17.81 13.75
C GLU A 256 -4.88 17.56 15.15
N LEU A 257 -4.01 17.23 16.09
CA LEU A 257 -4.36 16.99 17.50
C LEU A 257 -4.15 18.25 18.34
N PRO A 258 -4.89 18.40 19.48
CA PRO A 258 -4.67 19.49 20.39
C PRO A 258 -3.24 19.52 20.95
N ALA A 259 -2.61 20.69 20.94
CA ALA A 259 -1.26 20.88 21.47
C ALA A 259 -1.16 20.81 23.00
N ASP A 260 -2.30 20.86 23.70
CA ASP A 260 -2.38 20.79 25.15
C ASP A 260 -2.18 19.38 25.75
N GLY A 261 -2.03 18.37 24.89
CA GLY A 261 -1.84 16.98 25.31
C GLY A 261 -3.11 16.28 25.79
N SER A 262 -4.29 16.85 25.55
CA SER A 262 -5.57 16.22 25.92
C SER A 262 -5.86 14.94 25.12
N VAL A 263 -5.27 14.79 23.93
CA VAL A 263 -5.32 13.58 23.09
C VAL A 263 -3.91 13.21 22.67
N VAL A 264 -3.47 12.02 23.04
CA VAL A 264 -2.12 11.52 22.77
C VAL A 264 -2.24 10.07 22.27
N PRO A 265 -1.66 9.73 21.12
CA PRO A 265 -1.62 8.34 20.64
C PRO A 265 -0.89 7.43 21.64
N SER A 266 -1.45 6.24 21.88
CA SER A 266 -0.84 5.22 22.74
C SER A 266 -1.04 3.82 22.17
N PRO A 267 -0.07 2.90 22.32
CA PRO A 267 -0.18 1.52 21.83
C PRO A 267 -1.35 0.78 22.49
N LYS A 268 -2.11 -0.04 21.70
CA LYS A 268 -3.25 -0.79 22.21
C LYS A 268 -3.19 -2.29 21.90
N ASP A 269 -3.00 -2.67 20.62
CA ASP A 269 -3.13 -4.05 20.14
C ASP A 269 -1.81 -4.84 20.11
N GLY A 270 -0.69 -4.22 20.49
CA GLY A 270 0.64 -4.83 20.47
C GLY A 270 1.32 -4.80 19.09
N GLU A 271 0.71 -4.18 18.07
CA GLU A 271 1.31 -3.95 16.77
C GLU A 271 2.30 -2.77 16.79
N VAL A 272 2.10 -1.82 17.68
CA VAL A 272 2.97 -0.66 17.95
C VAL A 272 3.71 -0.87 19.27
N GLU A 273 5.03 -0.64 19.29
CA GLU A 273 5.86 -0.68 20.50
C GLU A 273 5.74 0.63 21.29
N SER A 274 5.79 1.77 20.61
CA SER A 274 5.78 3.10 21.23
C SER A 274 5.43 4.18 20.21
N PHE A 275 5.00 5.33 20.70
CA PHE A 275 4.87 6.57 19.95
C PHE A 275 5.90 7.61 20.41
N SER A 276 6.43 8.40 19.49
CA SER A 276 7.33 9.52 19.75
C SER A 276 6.83 10.76 19.03
N LEU A 277 6.83 11.90 19.73
CA LEU A 277 6.53 13.19 19.12
C LEU A 277 7.83 13.80 18.57
N CYS A 278 7.96 13.77 17.24
CA CYS A 278 9.17 14.14 16.53
C CYS A 278 9.06 15.50 15.84
N THR A 279 10.17 16.24 15.75
CA THR A 279 10.30 17.41 14.88
C THR A 279 10.44 16.97 13.43
N VAL A 280 10.23 17.89 12.49
CA VAL A 280 10.44 17.64 11.05
C VAL A 280 11.90 17.23 10.80
N GLU A 281 12.86 17.90 11.42
CA GLU A 281 14.29 17.61 11.23
C GLU A 281 14.68 16.23 11.78
N GLU A 282 14.10 15.83 12.93
CA GLU A 282 14.29 14.46 13.45
C GLU A 282 13.77 13.42 12.47
N ILE A 283 12.60 13.65 11.85
CA ILE A 283 12.04 12.76 10.84
C ILE A 283 12.89 12.74 9.57
N GLN A 284 13.37 13.89 9.10
CA GLN A 284 14.29 13.97 7.95
C GLN A 284 15.57 13.16 8.20
N ASP A 285 16.15 13.23 9.40
CA ASP A 285 17.30 12.41 9.79
C ASP A 285 16.95 10.91 9.80
N GLN A 286 15.82 10.53 10.39
CA GLN A 286 15.35 9.14 10.43
C GLN A 286 15.10 8.57 9.02
N LEU A 287 14.49 9.34 8.12
CA LEU A 287 14.28 8.99 6.72
C LEU A 287 15.63 8.76 6.01
N ALA A 288 16.55 9.72 6.13
CA ALA A 288 17.86 9.63 5.53
C ALA A 288 18.70 8.43 6.06
N ARG A 289 18.43 7.98 7.26
CA ARG A 289 19.05 6.77 7.85
C ARG A 289 18.32 5.47 7.43
N GLY A 290 17.20 5.55 6.71
CA GLY A 290 16.44 4.39 6.26
C GLY A 290 15.72 3.65 7.39
N LEU A 291 15.31 4.36 8.45
CA LEU A 291 14.62 3.77 9.61
C LEU A 291 13.12 3.57 9.38
N TRP A 292 12.57 4.15 8.32
CA TRP A 292 11.14 4.09 8.01
C TRP A 292 10.81 2.91 7.09
N LYS A 293 9.66 2.29 7.34
CA LYS A 293 9.05 1.33 6.40
C LYS A 293 8.86 2.01 5.04
N PRO A 294 9.18 1.36 3.90
CA PRO A 294 9.27 2.04 2.61
C PRO A 294 8.03 2.84 2.20
N ASN A 295 6.82 2.25 2.27
CA ASN A 295 5.59 2.95 1.91
C ASN A 295 5.26 4.10 2.87
N CYS A 296 5.54 3.92 4.16
CA CYS A 296 5.33 4.96 5.16
C CYS A 296 6.29 6.14 4.99
N ALA A 297 7.50 5.87 4.50
CA ALA A 297 8.43 6.94 4.09
C ALA A 297 7.83 7.78 2.94
N VAL A 298 7.23 7.14 1.93
CA VAL A 298 6.61 7.87 0.80
C VAL A 298 5.42 8.71 1.26
N VAL A 299 4.55 8.18 2.14
CA VAL A 299 3.44 8.96 2.72
C VAL A 299 3.96 10.14 3.53
N MET A 300 5.06 9.99 4.27
CA MET A 300 5.69 11.11 4.99
C MET A 300 6.29 12.16 4.06
N LEU A 301 6.88 11.74 2.93
CA LEU A 301 7.34 12.67 1.88
C LEU A 301 6.17 13.41 1.24
N ASP A 302 5.04 12.74 0.98
CA ASP A 302 3.80 13.37 0.52
C ASP A 302 3.29 14.42 1.52
N PHE A 303 3.31 14.12 2.83
CA PHE A 303 3.00 15.09 3.88
C PHE A 303 3.92 16.32 3.78
N PHE A 304 5.23 16.12 3.63
CA PHE A 304 6.19 17.22 3.53
C PHE A 304 5.97 18.09 2.28
N LEU A 305 5.59 17.48 1.16
CA LEU A 305 5.24 18.22 -0.07
C LEU A 305 3.96 19.06 0.13
N ARG A 306 2.90 18.45 0.63
CA ARG A 306 1.59 19.12 0.84
C ARG A 306 1.65 20.27 1.85
N HIS A 307 2.48 20.13 2.88
CA HIS A 307 2.65 21.13 3.92
C HIS A 307 3.76 22.14 3.64
N GLY A 308 4.33 22.18 2.42
CA GLY A 308 5.37 23.13 2.00
C GLY A 308 6.69 23.02 2.79
N ILE A 309 6.92 21.87 3.44
CA ILE A 309 8.20 21.55 4.10
C ILE A 309 9.27 21.29 3.03
N TYR A 310 8.89 20.51 1.99
CA TYR A 310 9.65 20.38 0.77
C TYR A 310 9.04 21.26 -0.33
N THR A 311 9.89 22.04 -0.97
CA THR A 311 9.54 22.97 -2.05
C THR A 311 10.56 22.83 -3.20
N PRO A 312 10.28 23.33 -4.41
CA PRO A 312 11.24 23.30 -5.51
C PRO A 312 12.59 23.94 -5.18
N GLU A 313 12.63 24.87 -4.19
CA GLU A 313 13.85 25.58 -3.80
C GLU A 313 14.75 24.77 -2.85
N ASN A 314 14.15 23.84 -2.06
CA ASN A 314 14.89 23.11 -1.01
C ASN A 314 14.97 21.60 -1.20
N GLU A 315 14.22 21.02 -2.16
CA GLU A 315 14.23 19.61 -2.48
C GLU A 315 14.60 19.37 -3.96
N PRO A 316 15.83 18.87 -4.23
CA PRO A 316 16.30 18.68 -5.60
C PRO A 316 15.45 17.73 -6.46
N TYR A 317 14.75 16.78 -5.82
CA TYR A 317 13.92 15.77 -6.47
C TYR A 317 12.42 16.08 -6.39
N TYR A 318 12.05 17.33 -6.12
CA TYR A 318 10.66 17.74 -5.86
C TYR A 318 9.65 17.21 -6.89
N GLU A 319 9.91 17.37 -8.19
CA GLU A 319 9.00 16.92 -9.25
C GLU A 319 8.97 15.40 -9.40
N ASP A 320 10.11 14.72 -9.16
CA ASP A 320 10.17 13.27 -9.15
C ASP A 320 9.36 12.69 -7.97
N LEU A 321 9.47 13.29 -6.78
CA LEU A 321 8.70 12.90 -5.60
C LEU A 321 7.19 13.05 -5.85
N ARG A 322 6.76 14.19 -6.39
CA ARG A 322 5.35 14.42 -6.76
C ARG A 322 4.83 13.37 -7.74
N THR A 323 5.62 13.04 -8.75
CA THR A 323 5.20 12.11 -9.79
C THR A 323 5.16 10.68 -9.29
N ARG A 324 6.18 10.26 -8.53
CA ARG A 324 6.33 8.86 -8.10
C ARG A 324 5.49 8.50 -6.89
N ALA A 325 5.14 9.47 -6.03
CA ALA A 325 4.17 9.26 -4.95
C ALA A 325 2.73 9.08 -5.47
N HIS A 326 2.47 9.47 -6.74
CA HIS A 326 1.15 9.39 -7.38
C HIS A 326 1.22 8.64 -8.72
N ARG A 327 1.88 7.49 -8.71
CA ARG A 327 2.04 6.65 -9.89
C ARG A 327 0.70 6.22 -10.47
N HIS A 328 0.53 6.32 -11.79
CA HIS A 328 -0.62 5.73 -12.46
C HIS A 328 -0.55 4.19 -12.37
N ILE A 329 -1.52 3.58 -11.68
CA ILE A 329 -1.70 2.14 -11.63
C ILE A 329 -2.52 1.71 -12.86
N PRO A 330 -2.04 0.73 -13.66
CA PRO A 330 -2.71 0.35 -14.92
C PRO A 330 -3.96 -0.51 -14.74
N PHE A 331 -4.34 -0.81 -13.50
CA PHE A 331 -5.48 -1.65 -13.17
C PHE A 331 -6.65 -0.80 -12.69
N PRO A 332 -7.90 -1.19 -13.00
CA PRO A 332 -9.07 -0.42 -12.58
C PRO A 332 -9.27 -0.48 -11.06
N GLY A 333 -9.99 0.52 -10.57
CA GLY A 333 -10.39 0.58 -9.18
C GLY A 333 -10.80 1.99 -8.74
N PRO A 334 -11.27 2.15 -7.50
CA PRO A 334 -11.78 3.42 -6.99
C PRO A 334 -10.76 4.55 -7.01
N HIS A 335 -9.46 4.24 -6.96
CA HIS A 335 -8.38 5.23 -7.07
C HIS A 335 -8.36 6.00 -8.40
N GLN A 336 -8.91 5.44 -9.49
CA GLN A 336 -8.94 6.11 -10.80
C GLN A 336 -10.02 7.20 -10.90
N THR A 337 -11.06 7.12 -10.08
CA THR A 337 -12.15 8.11 -10.02
C THR A 337 -11.97 9.10 -8.88
N TYR A 338 -10.96 8.87 -8.04
CA TYR A 338 -10.65 9.73 -6.91
C TYR A 338 -10.29 11.15 -7.37
N ARG A 339 -11.01 12.13 -6.82
CA ARG A 339 -10.67 13.55 -6.96
C ARG A 339 -10.40 14.10 -5.58
N LEU A 340 -9.26 14.76 -5.41
CA LEU A 340 -8.96 15.49 -4.18
C LEU A 340 -10.15 16.40 -3.81
N PRO A 341 -10.54 16.47 -2.53
CA PRO A 341 -11.49 17.47 -2.06
C PRO A 341 -11.01 18.87 -2.46
N GLN A 342 -11.87 19.69 -3.06
CA GLN A 342 -11.49 21.02 -3.63
C GLN A 342 -11.02 22.04 -2.58
N SER A 343 -10.90 21.68 -1.32
CA SER A 343 -10.52 22.56 -0.19
C SER A 343 -9.10 22.36 0.34
N SER A 344 -8.25 21.58 -0.33
CA SER A 344 -6.90 21.23 0.16
C SER A 344 -5.75 21.82 -0.65
N LEU A 345 -5.99 22.88 -1.41
CA LEU A 345 -4.94 23.68 -2.08
C LEU A 345 -4.76 25.01 -1.38
#